data_90eec078330d829aa2a2f2ff7fba619f
#
_entry.id   90eec078330d829aa2a2f2ff7fba619f
#
_cell.length_a   1.000
_cell.length_b   1.000
_cell.length_c   1.000
_cell.angle_alpha   90.00
_cell.angle_beta   90.00
_cell.angle_gamma   90.00
#
_symmetry.space_group_name_H-M   'P 1'
#
loop_
_entity.id
_entity.type
_entity.pdbx_description
1 polymer ?
#
loop_
_entity_poly.entity_id
_entity_poly.type
_entity_poly.pdbx_seq_one_letter_code
_entity_poly.pdbx_strand_id
1 'polypeptide(L)'
;MDLICYDSVEDFSYHHHDICELLFLLKGDAFYSNEGRVYTLKKNSLVFTRPFVNHVVTFRQHEESERYYLLIDEKKLSSGIQERIPAGLEVVDCEGNRLICDLFKKTDYYCSHFNGDTLANILFHLTEEVLYNLCILAGDGEQNDMYTVNPLINEAVKYINENISSPLNIEALCNQLYISKSHMHNLFIKHLQMSPKKYIISKRLIMAQRELRLGANPSEIYQRCGFSDNSTFYREYKQNFGYPPSAEASKEMSREINS
;
A
#
# COMPACT_ATOMS: atom_id res chain seq x y z
N MET A 1 8.42 4.17 -14.68
CA MET A 1 9.02 3.47 -13.54
C MET A 1 9.86 4.50 -12.81
N ASP A 2 9.47 4.86 -11.60
CA ASP A 2 10.19 5.83 -10.81
C ASP A 2 10.90 5.08 -9.68
N LEU A 3 12.23 5.02 -9.76
CA LEU A 3 13.07 4.55 -8.66
C LEU A 3 13.37 5.75 -7.78
N ILE A 4 12.97 5.69 -6.53
CA ILE A 4 13.28 6.71 -5.56
C ILE A 4 14.11 6.06 -4.45
N CYS A 5 15.41 6.36 -4.40
CA CYS A 5 16.25 6.11 -3.24
C CYS A 5 16.09 7.27 -2.27
N TYR A 6 15.64 7.02 -1.06
CA TYR A 6 15.54 8.03 -0.01
C TYR A 6 16.55 7.74 1.09
N ASP A 7 17.33 8.78 1.42
CA ASP A 7 18.28 8.81 2.53
C ASP A 7 17.71 9.52 3.78
N SER A 8 16.42 9.94 3.75
CA SER A 8 15.83 10.73 4.83
C SER A 8 14.55 10.11 5.38
N VAL A 9 14.40 10.23 6.69
CA VAL A 9 13.23 9.83 7.46
C VAL A 9 12.08 10.80 7.18
N GLU A 10 11.36 10.61 6.07
CA GLU A 10 10.01 11.14 5.95
C GLU A 10 9.04 10.02 6.31
N ASP A 11 8.33 10.19 7.42
CA ASP A 11 7.18 9.37 7.76
C ASP A 11 6.10 9.61 6.71
N PHE A 12 5.93 8.65 5.81
CA PHE A 12 4.80 8.70 4.89
C PHE A 12 3.50 8.56 5.69
N SER A 13 2.61 9.52 5.53
CA SER A 13 1.25 9.37 6.04
C SER A 13 0.59 8.17 5.38
N TYR A 14 -0.34 7.54 6.07
CA TYR A 14 -1.14 6.43 5.52
C TYR A 14 -1.74 6.82 4.17
N HIS A 15 -1.36 6.10 3.13
CA HIS A 15 -1.67 6.43 1.73
C HIS A 15 -1.97 5.17 0.90
N HIS A 16 -2.35 5.37 -0.33
CA HIS A 16 -2.46 4.34 -1.34
C HIS A 16 -2.08 4.93 -2.70
N HIS A 17 -1.76 4.08 -3.61
CA HIS A 17 -1.51 4.41 -5.03
C HIS A 17 -2.08 3.32 -5.94
N ASP A 18 -2.13 3.60 -7.23
CA ASP A 18 -2.72 2.75 -8.25
C ASP A 18 -1.71 1.82 -8.94
N ILE A 19 -0.51 1.74 -8.40
CA ILE A 19 0.61 0.91 -8.88
C ILE A 19 1.12 0.03 -7.75
N CYS A 20 1.86 -1.02 -8.07
CA CYS A 20 2.55 -1.84 -7.07
C CYS A 20 3.74 -1.11 -6.48
N GLU A 21 4.05 -1.42 -5.24
CA GLU A 21 5.21 -0.92 -4.53
C GLU A 21 6.04 -2.07 -3.99
N LEU A 22 7.35 -2.00 -4.21
CA LEU A 22 8.35 -2.81 -3.55
C LEU A 22 9.20 -1.93 -2.63
N LEU A 23 9.26 -2.29 -1.36
CA LEU A 23 10.17 -1.68 -0.40
C LEU A 23 11.12 -2.74 0.13
N PHE A 24 12.42 -2.51 0.03
CA PHE A 24 13.45 -3.36 0.61
C PHE A 24 14.24 -2.60 1.67
N LEU A 25 14.22 -3.08 2.91
CA LEU A 25 14.86 -2.41 4.05
C LEU A 25 16.32 -2.85 4.18
N LEU A 26 17.26 -1.94 3.93
CA LEU A 26 18.69 -2.17 4.05
C LEU A 26 19.21 -2.00 5.47
N LYS A 27 18.68 -1.01 6.20
CA LYS A 27 19.13 -0.64 7.54
C LYS A 27 17.99 -0.08 8.36
N GLY A 28 18.00 -0.33 9.66
CA GLY A 28 17.01 0.12 10.62
C GLY A 28 15.87 -0.87 10.81
N ASP A 29 14.97 -0.51 11.72
CA ASP A 29 13.74 -1.23 12.02
C ASP A 29 12.52 -0.36 11.68
N ALA A 30 11.48 -0.98 11.16
CA ALA A 30 10.24 -0.30 10.84
C ALA A 30 9.00 -1.15 11.15
N PHE A 31 7.85 -0.51 11.13
CA PHE A 31 6.56 -1.18 11.11
C PHE A 31 5.90 -0.91 9.76
N TYR A 32 5.43 -1.95 9.11
CA TYR A 32 4.58 -1.84 7.94
C TYR A 32 3.15 -2.16 8.36
N SER A 33 2.25 -1.26 8.10
CA SER A 33 0.83 -1.47 8.34
C SER A 33 0.08 -1.53 7.02
N ASN A 34 -0.63 -2.62 6.80
CA ASN A 34 -1.43 -2.88 5.63
C ASN A 34 -2.81 -3.34 6.06
N GLU A 35 -3.82 -2.51 5.81
CA GLU A 35 -5.23 -2.83 6.06
C GLU A 35 -5.51 -3.46 7.44
N GLY A 36 -4.82 -2.98 8.49
CA GLY A 36 -4.97 -3.43 9.87
C GLY A 36 -4.06 -4.57 10.29
N ARG A 37 -3.30 -5.16 9.37
CA ARG A 37 -2.18 -6.03 9.70
C ARG A 37 -0.96 -5.17 9.96
N VAL A 38 -0.20 -5.49 10.98
CA VAL A 38 1.03 -4.77 11.31
C VAL A 38 2.19 -5.74 11.33
N TYR A 39 3.16 -5.48 10.48
CA TYR A 39 4.37 -6.28 10.33
C TYR A 39 5.54 -5.54 10.98
N THR A 40 6.41 -6.28 11.64
CA THR A 40 7.70 -5.75 12.07
C THR A 40 8.71 -6.00 10.97
N LEU A 41 9.26 -4.94 10.42
CA LEU A 41 10.32 -5.00 9.42
C LEU A 41 11.68 -4.88 10.09
N LYS A 42 12.61 -5.70 9.66
CA LYS A 42 14.02 -5.70 10.03
C LYS A 42 14.86 -5.54 8.77
N LYS A 43 16.15 -5.37 8.95
CA LYS A 43 17.10 -5.44 7.84
C LYS A 43 16.82 -6.66 6.96
N ASN A 44 16.85 -6.48 5.64
CA ASN A 44 16.54 -7.45 4.60
C ASN A 44 15.06 -7.89 4.55
N SER A 45 14.15 -7.17 5.20
CA SER A 45 12.71 -7.35 4.94
C SER A 45 12.36 -6.72 3.59
N LEU A 46 11.59 -7.43 2.80
CA LEU A 46 11.00 -6.96 1.56
C LEU A 46 9.49 -6.91 1.69
N VAL A 47 8.92 -5.77 1.31
CA VAL A 47 7.47 -5.52 1.32
C VAL A 47 6.99 -5.41 -0.12
N PHE A 48 5.89 -6.08 -0.44
CA PHE A 48 5.17 -5.93 -1.69
C PHE A 48 3.76 -5.41 -1.41
N THR A 49 3.50 -4.19 -1.84
CA THR A 49 2.18 -3.55 -1.71
C THR A 49 1.47 -3.54 -3.05
N ARG A 50 0.24 -4.06 -3.07
CA ARG A 50 -0.61 -4.07 -4.26
C ARG A 50 -1.27 -2.73 -4.52
N PRO A 51 -1.71 -2.47 -5.76
CA PRO A 51 -2.50 -1.28 -6.07
C PRO A 51 -3.74 -1.15 -5.18
N PHE A 52 -4.10 0.08 -4.84
CA PHE A 52 -5.29 0.45 -4.06
C PHE A 52 -5.33 -0.10 -2.63
N VAL A 53 -4.22 -0.56 -2.11
CA VAL A 53 -4.07 -0.99 -0.72
C VAL A 53 -3.61 0.18 0.13
N ASN A 54 -4.38 0.47 1.19
CA ASN A 54 -3.97 1.46 2.18
C ASN A 54 -2.85 0.92 3.05
N HIS A 55 -1.73 1.62 3.06
CA HIS A 55 -0.57 1.21 3.81
C HIS A 55 0.23 2.39 4.37
N VAL A 56 1.09 2.08 5.32
CA VAL A 56 2.06 3.02 5.89
C VAL A 56 3.28 2.26 6.37
N VAL A 57 4.45 2.85 6.19
CA VAL A 57 5.70 2.41 6.82
C VAL A 57 6.08 3.44 7.87
N THR A 58 6.25 3.01 9.11
CA THR A 58 6.63 3.86 10.24
C THR A 58 8.00 3.39 10.76
N PHE A 59 9.00 4.25 10.66
CA PHE A 59 10.33 3.96 11.19
C PHE A 59 10.40 4.23 12.68
N ARG A 60 11.26 3.50 13.39
CA ARG A 60 11.53 3.81 14.79
C ARG A 60 12.26 5.15 14.88
N GLN A 61 11.77 6.02 15.76
CA GLN A 61 12.38 7.35 15.97
C GLN A 61 13.84 7.21 16.39
N HIS A 62 14.69 8.08 15.84
CA HIS A 62 16.13 8.19 16.12
C HIS A 62 17.05 7.10 15.54
N GLU A 63 16.55 6.22 14.68
CA GLU A 63 17.41 5.28 13.96
C GLU A 63 17.60 5.73 12.51
N GLU A 64 18.82 5.67 12.01
CA GLU A 64 19.08 5.83 10.58
C GLU A 64 18.47 4.65 9.83
N SER A 65 17.69 4.95 8.81
CA SER A 65 17.08 3.93 7.96
C SER A 65 17.51 4.11 6.51
N GLU A 66 17.84 3.00 5.87
CA GLU A 66 18.15 2.96 4.44
C GLU A 66 17.21 1.95 3.76
N ARG A 67 16.66 2.33 2.62
CA ARG A 67 15.70 1.48 1.89
C ARG A 67 15.74 1.74 0.40
N TYR A 68 15.43 0.72 -0.37
CA TYR A 68 15.03 0.86 -1.75
C TYR A 68 13.52 0.92 -1.85
N TYR A 69 13.05 1.73 -2.76
CA TYR A 69 11.65 1.97 -3.01
C TYR A 69 11.37 1.95 -4.51
N LEU A 70 10.56 1.03 -4.98
CA LEU A 70 10.27 0.84 -6.38
C LEU A 70 8.76 0.92 -6.61
N LEU A 71 8.35 1.80 -7.49
CA LEU A 71 6.97 1.90 -7.97
C LEU A 71 6.84 1.21 -9.32
N ILE A 72 5.94 0.25 -9.43
CA ILE A 72 5.83 -0.67 -10.56
C ILE A 72 4.41 -0.66 -11.09
N ASP A 73 4.24 -0.29 -12.35
CA ASP A 73 2.98 -0.53 -13.05
C ASP A 73 2.84 -2.02 -13.36
N GLU A 74 1.90 -2.68 -12.66
CA GLU A 74 1.66 -4.13 -12.80
C GLU A 74 1.34 -4.53 -14.26
N LYS A 75 0.70 -3.63 -15.03
CA LYS A 75 0.37 -3.87 -16.44
C LYS A 75 1.61 -4.02 -17.34
N LYS A 76 2.76 -3.48 -16.89
CA LYS A 76 4.03 -3.57 -17.63
C LYS A 76 4.82 -4.83 -17.29
N LEU A 77 4.49 -5.53 -16.21
CA LEU A 77 5.13 -6.79 -15.85
C LEU A 77 4.75 -7.88 -16.87
N SER A 78 5.66 -8.81 -17.09
CA SER A 78 5.37 -9.98 -17.93
C SER A 78 4.20 -10.80 -17.36
N SER A 79 3.37 -11.36 -18.25
CA SER A 79 2.22 -12.18 -17.85
C SER A 79 2.62 -13.35 -16.94
N GLY A 80 3.81 -13.92 -17.19
CA GLY A 80 4.34 -14.99 -16.37
C GLY A 80 4.62 -14.62 -14.92
N ILE A 81 4.89 -13.34 -14.62
CA ILE A 81 5.04 -12.84 -13.24
C ILE A 81 3.66 -12.53 -12.65
N GLN A 82 2.81 -11.81 -13.38
CA GLN A 82 1.48 -11.42 -12.89
C GLN A 82 0.66 -12.63 -12.39
N GLU A 83 0.74 -13.77 -13.09
CA GLU A 83 0.04 -15.00 -12.73
C GLU A 83 0.63 -15.71 -11.51
N ARG A 84 1.91 -15.47 -11.20
CA ARG A 84 2.64 -16.20 -10.16
C ARG A 84 2.78 -15.47 -8.83
N ILE A 85 2.61 -14.15 -8.81
CA ILE A 85 2.69 -13.40 -7.55
C ILE A 85 1.58 -13.89 -6.60
N PRO A 86 1.91 -14.55 -5.47
CA PRO A 86 0.91 -15.08 -4.57
C PRO A 86 -0.02 -13.99 -4.04
N ALA A 87 -1.33 -14.26 -4.01
CA ALA A 87 -2.33 -13.27 -3.57
C ALA A 87 -2.08 -12.72 -2.16
N GLY A 88 -1.49 -13.53 -1.29
CA GLY A 88 -1.15 -13.16 0.10
C GLY A 88 0.26 -12.61 0.30
N LEU A 89 1.02 -12.38 -0.78
CA LEU A 89 2.36 -11.83 -0.66
C LEU A 89 2.29 -10.38 -0.16
N GLU A 90 2.83 -10.12 1.02
CA GLU A 90 2.87 -8.78 1.62
C GLU A 90 4.27 -8.48 2.18
N VAL A 91 4.81 -9.32 3.05
CA VAL A 91 6.15 -9.15 3.65
C VAL A 91 6.90 -10.46 3.58
N VAL A 92 8.16 -10.39 3.17
CA VAL A 92 9.07 -11.53 3.10
C VAL A 92 10.37 -11.20 3.83
N ASP A 93 10.82 -12.12 4.68
CA ASP A 93 12.17 -12.07 5.25
C ASP A 93 13.17 -12.61 4.22
N CYS A 94 14.03 -11.74 3.76
CA CYS A 94 15.11 -12.11 2.83
C CYS A 94 16.45 -12.29 3.54
N GLU A 95 16.46 -12.44 4.88
CA GLU A 95 17.69 -12.72 5.61
C GLU A 95 18.29 -14.05 5.14
N GLY A 96 19.55 -14.05 4.77
CA GLY A 96 20.23 -15.22 4.18
C GLY A 96 19.99 -15.44 2.69
N ASN A 97 19.01 -14.78 2.07
CA ASN A 97 18.81 -14.82 0.62
C ASN A 97 19.77 -13.84 -0.10
N ARG A 98 20.96 -14.35 -0.45
CA ARG A 98 21.99 -13.54 -1.13
C ARG A 98 21.54 -13.05 -2.51
N LEU A 99 20.71 -13.81 -3.23
CA LEU A 99 20.28 -13.42 -4.56
C LEU A 99 19.48 -12.11 -4.52
N ILE A 100 18.46 -12.02 -3.68
CA ILE A 100 17.65 -10.79 -3.56
C ILE A 100 18.51 -9.63 -3.04
N CYS A 101 19.30 -9.85 -2.00
CA CYS A 101 20.17 -8.80 -1.45
C CYS A 101 21.17 -8.27 -2.48
N ASP A 102 21.73 -9.12 -3.32
CA ASP A 102 22.69 -8.72 -4.35
C ASP A 102 22.03 -8.02 -5.55
N LEU A 103 20.76 -8.34 -5.86
CA LEU A 103 19.99 -7.61 -6.88
C LEU A 103 19.77 -6.15 -6.47
N PHE A 104 19.45 -5.88 -5.21
CA PHE A 104 19.30 -4.51 -4.72
C PHE A 104 20.65 -3.75 -4.69
N LYS A 105 21.77 -4.40 -4.36
CA LYS A 105 23.10 -3.78 -4.44
C LYS A 105 23.51 -3.44 -5.89
N LYS A 106 23.11 -4.25 -6.87
CA LYS A 106 23.31 -3.94 -8.29
C LYS A 106 22.58 -2.66 -8.71
N THR A 107 21.45 -2.33 -8.03
CA THR A 107 20.69 -1.11 -8.31
C THR A 107 21.58 0.14 -8.14
N ASP A 108 22.33 0.27 -7.03
CA ASP A 108 23.22 1.40 -6.81
C ASP A 108 24.32 1.51 -7.87
N TYR A 109 24.87 0.36 -8.25
CA TYR A 109 25.87 0.33 -9.31
C TYR A 109 25.30 0.87 -10.63
N TYR A 110 24.11 0.42 -11.02
CA TYR A 110 23.51 0.88 -12.28
C TYR A 110 23.04 2.34 -12.20
N CYS A 111 22.52 2.79 -11.07
CA CYS A 111 22.13 4.19 -10.87
C CYS A 111 23.33 5.16 -10.97
N SER A 112 24.54 4.72 -10.63
CA SER A 112 25.75 5.54 -10.73
C SER A 112 26.35 5.56 -12.14
N HIS A 113 25.95 4.64 -13.04
CA HIS A 113 26.55 4.50 -14.39
C HIS A 113 25.59 4.83 -15.53
N PHE A 114 24.28 4.75 -15.31
CA PHE A 114 23.26 4.94 -16.34
C PHE A 114 22.20 5.93 -15.90
N ASN A 115 21.48 6.52 -16.86
CA ASN A 115 20.35 7.41 -16.65
C ASN A 115 19.28 7.22 -17.73
N GLY A 116 18.15 7.92 -17.58
CA GLY A 116 17.05 7.93 -18.54
C GLY A 116 16.51 6.52 -18.84
N ASP A 117 16.12 6.30 -20.09
CA ASP A 117 15.47 5.06 -20.54
C ASP A 117 16.33 3.82 -20.35
N THR A 118 17.65 3.94 -20.50
CA THR A 118 18.57 2.81 -20.28
C THR A 118 18.52 2.34 -18.85
N LEU A 119 18.60 3.25 -17.87
CA LEU A 119 18.47 2.91 -16.46
C LEU A 119 17.10 2.34 -16.16
N ALA A 120 16.03 2.96 -16.66
CA ALA A 120 14.65 2.48 -16.45
C ALA A 120 14.48 1.02 -16.93
N ASN A 121 15.01 0.67 -18.10
CA ASN A 121 14.95 -0.69 -18.61
C ASN A 121 15.74 -1.68 -17.74
N ILE A 122 16.95 -1.32 -17.31
CA ILE A 122 17.76 -2.16 -16.41
C ILE A 122 17.01 -2.43 -15.11
N LEU A 123 16.49 -1.37 -14.48
CA LEU A 123 15.75 -1.48 -13.22
C LEU A 123 14.47 -2.31 -13.36
N PHE A 124 13.80 -2.20 -14.50
CA PHE A 124 12.63 -3.02 -14.80
C PHE A 124 12.98 -4.51 -14.80
N HIS A 125 14.05 -4.92 -15.50
CA HIS A 125 14.48 -6.33 -15.53
C HIS A 125 14.95 -6.82 -14.15
N LEU A 126 15.68 -6.00 -13.40
CA LEU A 126 16.07 -6.34 -12.03
C LEU A 126 14.84 -6.54 -11.13
N THR A 127 13.81 -5.70 -11.30
CA THR A 127 12.56 -5.83 -10.56
C THR A 127 11.83 -7.13 -10.89
N GLU A 128 11.75 -7.51 -12.19
CA GLU A 128 11.17 -8.80 -12.57
C GLU A 128 11.95 -9.98 -11.96
N GLU A 129 13.28 -9.91 -11.95
CA GLU A 129 14.12 -10.93 -11.31
C GLU A 129 13.86 -11.02 -9.79
N VAL A 130 13.71 -9.90 -9.10
CA VAL A 130 13.32 -9.86 -7.68
C VAL A 130 11.94 -10.51 -7.48
N LEU A 131 10.96 -10.17 -8.31
CA LEU A 131 9.60 -10.73 -8.20
C LEU A 131 9.57 -12.24 -8.46
N TYR A 132 10.34 -12.77 -9.41
CA TYR A 132 10.46 -14.23 -9.61
C TYR A 132 11.06 -14.92 -8.38
N ASN A 133 12.11 -14.34 -7.78
CA ASN A 133 12.70 -14.87 -6.55
C ASN A 133 11.73 -14.84 -5.37
N LEU A 134 10.91 -13.78 -5.27
CA LEU A 134 9.86 -13.69 -4.26
C LEU A 134 8.77 -14.76 -4.45
N CYS A 135 8.40 -15.06 -5.68
CA CYS A 135 7.44 -16.14 -5.98
C CYS A 135 7.98 -17.50 -5.54
N ILE A 136 9.29 -17.75 -5.68
CA ILE A 136 9.94 -18.97 -5.20
C ILE A 136 9.89 -19.02 -3.67
N LEU A 137 10.34 -17.97 -2.98
CA LEU A 137 10.34 -17.90 -1.51
C LEU A 137 8.94 -18.04 -0.92
N ALA A 138 7.94 -17.41 -1.52
CA ALA A 138 6.57 -17.50 -1.05
C ALA A 138 5.92 -18.85 -1.34
N GLY A 139 6.39 -19.59 -2.36
CA GLY A 139 5.93 -20.94 -2.71
C GLY A 139 6.49 -22.02 -1.79
N ASP A 140 7.65 -21.82 -1.20
CA ASP A 140 8.30 -22.75 -0.27
C ASP A 140 7.72 -22.73 1.17
N GLY A 141 6.73 -21.89 1.43
CA GLY A 141 5.62 -22.15 2.35
C GLY A 141 5.87 -22.07 3.85
N GLU A 142 6.71 -21.21 4.38
CA GLU A 142 6.52 -20.71 5.74
C GLU A 142 6.21 -19.20 5.66
N GLN A 143 4.91 -18.86 5.75
CA GLN A 143 4.53 -17.51 6.18
C GLN A 143 5.12 -17.34 7.59
N ASN A 144 6.35 -16.81 7.64
CA ASN A 144 6.96 -16.44 8.89
C ASN A 144 6.02 -15.50 9.64
N ASP A 145 5.78 -15.78 10.92
CA ASP A 145 5.03 -14.93 11.86
C ASP A 145 5.74 -13.57 12.09
N MET A 146 6.13 -12.89 11.01
CA MET A 146 6.72 -11.55 11.07
C MET A 146 5.71 -10.46 11.44
N TYR A 147 4.41 -10.80 11.52
CA TYR A 147 3.40 -9.81 11.85
C TYR A 147 2.93 -9.94 13.29
N THR A 148 2.88 -8.80 13.94
CA THR A 148 2.22 -8.67 15.22
C THR A 148 0.82 -8.12 14.95
N VAL A 149 -0.17 -8.98 14.96
CA VAL A 149 -1.56 -8.54 14.83
C VAL A 149 -2.05 -8.14 16.21
N ASN A 150 -2.45 -6.87 16.37
CA ASN A 150 -3.29 -6.52 17.50
C ASN A 150 -4.71 -7.03 17.20
N PRO A 151 -5.26 -8.03 17.92
CA PRO A 151 -6.54 -8.63 17.60
C PRO A 151 -7.68 -7.63 17.47
N LEU A 152 -7.70 -6.60 18.32
CA LEU A 152 -8.76 -5.59 18.33
C LEU A 152 -8.74 -4.71 17.08
N ILE A 153 -7.55 -4.27 16.62
CA ILE A 153 -7.46 -3.47 15.40
C ILE A 153 -7.79 -4.30 14.17
N ASN A 154 -7.34 -5.56 14.14
CA ASN A 154 -7.64 -6.47 13.05
C ASN A 154 -9.14 -6.73 12.93
N GLU A 155 -9.83 -7.02 14.04
CA GLU A 155 -11.26 -7.21 14.09
C GLU A 155 -12.03 -5.95 13.68
N ALA A 156 -11.59 -4.78 14.16
CA ALA A 156 -12.20 -3.51 13.80
C ALA A 156 -12.08 -3.22 12.30
N VAL A 157 -10.91 -3.42 11.73
CA VAL A 157 -10.65 -3.22 10.29
C VAL A 157 -11.43 -4.23 9.44
N LYS A 158 -11.47 -5.50 9.84
CA LYS A 158 -12.26 -6.53 9.19
C LYS A 158 -13.74 -6.15 9.14
N TYR A 159 -14.31 -5.77 10.30
CA TYR A 159 -15.70 -5.32 10.37
C TYR A 159 -15.98 -4.12 9.46
N ILE A 160 -15.09 -3.11 9.46
CA ILE A 160 -15.22 -1.93 8.60
C ILE A 160 -15.20 -2.33 7.13
N ASN A 161 -14.26 -3.18 6.71
CA ASN A 161 -14.13 -3.60 5.32
C ASN A 161 -15.35 -4.40 4.83
N GLU A 162 -15.87 -5.30 5.66
CA GLU A 162 -17.08 -6.09 5.36
C GLU A 162 -18.34 -5.23 5.26
N ASN A 163 -18.38 -4.07 5.93
CA ASN A 163 -19.53 -3.19 6.00
C ASN A 163 -19.32 -1.82 5.34
N ILE A 164 -18.29 -1.66 4.52
CA ILE A 164 -17.81 -0.36 4.03
C ILE A 164 -18.87 0.42 3.25
N SER A 165 -19.72 -0.28 2.48
CA SER A 165 -20.80 0.29 1.66
C SER A 165 -22.06 0.63 2.45
N SER A 166 -22.13 0.23 3.72
CA SER A 166 -23.29 0.42 4.59
C SER A 166 -23.09 1.59 5.54
N PRO A 167 -24.16 2.11 6.19
CA PRO A 167 -24.01 3.06 7.29
C PRO A 167 -23.22 2.44 8.44
N LEU A 168 -21.98 2.87 8.61
CA LEU A 168 -21.10 2.39 9.68
C LEU A 168 -21.29 3.22 10.96
N ASN A 169 -21.57 2.54 12.07
CA ASN A 169 -21.65 3.13 13.39
C ASN A 169 -20.48 2.68 14.25
N ILE A 170 -19.51 3.60 14.45
CA ILE A 170 -18.32 3.35 15.29
C ILE A 170 -18.68 3.01 16.73
N GLU A 171 -19.77 3.55 17.25
CA GLU A 171 -20.23 3.24 18.60
C GLU A 171 -20.70 1.78 18.72
N ALA A 172 -21.48 1.30 17.74
CA ALA A 172 -21.89 -0.09 17.67
C ALA A 172 -20.69 -1.03 17.58
N LEU A 173 -19.68 -0.68 16.77
CA LEU A 173 -18.44 -1.44 16.65
C LEU A 173 -17.67 -1.46 17.98
N CYS A 174 -17.54 -0.31 18.66
CA CYS A 174 -16.90 -0.24 19.99
C CYS A 174 -17.60 -1.14 21.02
N ASN A 175 -18.94 -1.13 21.04
CA ASN A 175 -19.74 -1.98 21.92
C ASN A 175 -19.53 -3.47 21.63
N GLN A 176 -19.48 -3.84 20.34
CA GLN A 176 -19.22 -5.22 19.91
C GLN A 176 -17.83 -5.72 20.34
N LEU A 177 -16.84 -4.85 20.30
CA LEU A 177 -15.46 -5.16 20.69
C LEU A 177 -15.18 -4.92 22.19
N TYR A 178 -16.19 -4.51 22.96
CA TYR A 178 -16.06 -4.20 24.39
C TYR A 178 -14.97 -3.17 24.70
N ILE A 179 -14.81 -2.15 23.85
CA ILE A 179 -13.83 -1.07 24.03
C ILE A 179 -14.49 0.31 23.96
N SER A 180 -13.85 1.30 24.57
CA SER A 180 -14.29 2.70 24.47
C SER A 180 -13.95 3.32 23.12
N LYS A 181 -14.68 4.37 22.71
CA LYS A 181 -14.37 5.18 21.53
C LYS A 181 -12.94 5.75 21.58
N SER A 182 -12.48 6.16 22.75
CA SER A 182 -11.12 6.68 22.93
C SER A 182 -10.08 5.59 22.73
N HIS A 183 -10.33 4.37 23.22
CA HIS A 183 -9.45 3.23 23.00
C HIS A 183 -9.38 2.85 21.52
N MET A 184 -10.53 2.78 20.85
CA MET A 184 -10.60 2.57 19.40
C MET A 184 -9.79 3.62 18.64
N HIS A 185 -9.98 4.89 18.97
CA HIS A 185 -9.24 6.00 18.35
C HIS A 185 -7.72 5.82 18.51
N ASN A 186 -7.26 5.52 19.73
CA ASN A 186 -5.83 5.34 20.03
C ASN A 186 -5.25 4.11 19.30
N LEU A 187 -5.98 3.02 19.18
CA LEU A 187 -5.57 1.85 18.39
C LEU A 187 -5.38 2.23 16.92
N PHE A 188 -6.31 2.96 16.33
CA PHE A 188 -6.22 3.41 14.94
C PHE A 188 -5.04 4.38 14.73
N ILE A 189 -4.86 5.37 15.62
CA ILE A 189 -3.71 6.28 15.54
C ILE A 189 -2.40 5.50 15.67
N LYS A 190 -2.31 4.57 16.63
CA LYS A 190 -1.08 3.80 16.89
C LYS A 190 -0.68 2.90 15.72
N HIS A 191 -1.65 2.21 15.11
CA HIS A 191 -1.38 1.16 14.12
C HIS A 191 -1.59 1.60 12.67
N LEU A 192 -2.45 2.60 12.43
CA LEU A 192 -2.81 3.06 11.09
C LEU A 192 -2.52 4.56 10.87
N GLN A 193 -1.93 5.25 11.85
CA GLN A 193 -1.60 6.69 11.78
C GLN A 193 -2.80 7.59 11.42
N MET A 194 -4.03 7.12 11.61
CA MET A 194 -5.24 7.87 11.32
C MET A 194 -6.40 7.50 12.24
N SER A 195 -7.42 8.37 12.30
CA SER A 195 -8.63 8.07 13.06
C SER A 195 -9.52 7.04 12.35
N PRO A 196 -10.40 6.28 13.08
CA PRO A 196 -11.35 5.35 12.48
C PRO A 196 -12.22 5.99 11.39
N LYS A 197 -12.69 7.22 11.64
CA LYS A 197 -13.49 7.98 10.66
C LYS A 197 -12.71 8.27 9.38
N LYS A 198 -11.46 8.71 9.51
CA LYS A 198 -10.59 8.99 8.36
C LYS A 198 -10.28 7.71 7.58
N TYR A 199 -10.07 6.59 8.27
CA TYR A 199 -9.88 5.28 7.65
C TYR A 199 -11.09 4.87 6.80
N ILE A 200 -12.31 4.95 7.36
CA ILE A 200 -13.54 4.63 6.62
C ILE A 200 -13.70 5.52 5.38
N ILE A 201 -13.50 6.84 5.52
CA ILE A 201 -13.58 7.77 4.39
C ILE A 201 -12.57 7.40 3.31
N SER A 202 -11.32 7.17 3.67
CA SER A 202 -10.24 6.76 2.73
C SER A 202 -10.62 5.50 1.96
N LYS A 203 -11.08 4.44 2.65
CA LYS A 203 -11.50 3.19 2.01
C LYS A 203 -12.67 3.39 1.03
N ARG A 204 -13.66 4.19 1.39
CA ARG A 204 -14.79 4.54 0.52
C ARG A 204 -14.35 5.33 -0.71
N LEU A 205 -13.41 6.26 -0.55
CA LEU A 205 -12.87 7.03 -1.66
C LEU A 205 -12.07 6.17 -2.64
N ILE A 206 -11.27 5.22 -2.15
CA ILE A 206 -10.54 4.25 -2.98
C ILE A 206 -11.52 3.40 -3.79
N MET A 207 -12.55 2.89 -3.12
CA MET A 207 -13.59 2.10 -3.79
C MET A 207 -14.27 2.94 -4.89
N ALA A 208 -14.61 4.20 -4.59
CA ALA A 208 -15.19 5.11 -5.58
C ALA A 208 -14.25 5.38 -6.76
N GLN A 209 -12.96 5.63 -6.49
CA GLN A 209 -11.96 5.88 -7.53
C GLN A 209 -11.85 4.69 -8.49
N ARG A 210 -11.80 3.46 -7.97
CA ARG A 210 -11.77 2.25 -8.78
C ARG A 210 -13.00 2.13 -9.68
N GLU A 211 -14.18 2.34 -9.13
CA GLU A 211 -15.44 2.25 -9.88
C GLU A 211 -15.55 3.36 -10.96
N LEU A 212 -15.08 4.57 -10.64
CA LEU A 212 -15.06 5.69 -11.59
C LEU A 212 -14.12 5.42 -12.77
N ARG A 213 -12.97 4.78 -12.55
CA ARG A 213 -12.06 4.34 -13.60
C ARG A 213 -12.67 3.25 -14.49
N LEU A 214 -13.54 2.43 -13.93
CA LEU A 214 -14.33 1.45 -14.69
C LEU A 214 -15.57 2.06 -15.39
N GLY A 215 -15.72 3.39 -15.36
CA GLY A 215 -16.77 4.11 -16.06
C GLY A 215 -18.06 4.32 -15.26
N ALA A 216 -18.03 4.15 -13.92
CA ALA A 216 -19.21 4.44 -13.10
C ALA A 216 -19.56 5.94 -13.13
N ASN A 217 -20.87 6.23 -13.01
CA ASN A 217 -21.36 7.61 -12.99
C ASN A 217 -21.04 8.30 -11.65
N PRO A 218 -20.31 9.43 -11.65
CA PRO A 218 -19.97 10.16 -10.44
C PRO A 218 -21.15 10.58 -9.56
N SER A 219 -22.33 10.80 -10.16
CA SER A 219 -23.53 11.23 -9.44
C SER A 219 -24.20 10.10 -8.65
N GLU A 220 -23.89 8.85 -8.94
CA GLU A 220 -24.56 7.67 -8.36
C GLU A 220 -23.62 6.87 -7.44
N ILE A 221 -22.31 6.96 -7.70
CA ILE A 221 -21.31 6.12 -7.04
C ILE A 221 -21.22 6.37 -5.53
N TYR A 222 -21.51 7.59 -5.07
CA TYR A 222 -21.36 7.95 -3.65
C TYR A 222 -22.21 7.06 -2.73
N GLN A 223 -23.43 6.72 -3.11
CA GLN A 223 -24.31 5.84 -2.33
C GLN A 223 -23.75 4.41 -2.26
N ARG A 224 -23.30 3.88 -3.41
CA ARG A 224 -22.70 2.54 -3.51
C ARG A 224 -21.43 2.43 -2.67
N CYS A 225 -20.71 3.52 -2.50
CA CYS A 225 -19.52 3.61 -1.66
C CYS A 225 -19.81 3.98 -0.21
N GLY A 226 -21.09 4.04 0.20
CA GLY A 226 -21.50 4.24 1.59
C GLY A 226 -21.50 5.69 2.08
N PHE A 227 -21.40 6.69 1.19
CA PHE A 227 -21.58 8.10 1.57
C PHE A 227 -23.05 8.44 1.70
N SER A 228 -23.41 9.20 2.72
CA SER A 228 -24.79 9.62 2.99
C SER A 228 -25.29 10.68 2.01
N ASP A 229 -24.38 11.51 1.49
CA ASP A 229 -24.70 12.59 0.56
C ASP A 229 -23.58 12.89 -0.44
N ASN A 230 -23.97 13.37 -1.60
CA ASN A 230 -23.08 13.66 -2.71
C ASN A 230 -22.12 14.82 -2.42
N SER A 231 -22.55 15.82 -1.66
CA SER A 231 -21.74 17.00 -1.36
C SER A 231 -20.54 16.64 -0.49
N THR A 232 -20.75 15.80 0.53
CA THR A 232 -19.68 15.26 1.38
C THR A 232 -18.74 14.41 0.53
N PHE A 233 -19.25 13.52 -0.31
CA PHE A 233 -18.44 12.71 -1.21
C PHE A 233 -17.53 13.57 -2.10
N TYR A 234 -18.09 14.55 -2.80
CA TYR A 234 -17.33 15.44 -3.69
C TYR A 234 -16.23 16.20 -2.95
N ARG A 235 -16.54 16.74 -1.78
CA ARG A 235 -15.57 17.47 -0.95
C ARG A 235 -14.43 16.57 -0.51
N GLU A 236 -14.72 15.42 0.07
CA GLU A 236 -13.73 14.45 0.56
C GLU A 236 -12.87 13.90 -0.61
N TYR A 237 -13.50 13.62 -1.77
CA TYR A 237 -12.81 13.15 -2.95
C TYR A 237 -11.81 14.20 -3.47
N LYS A 238 -12.27 15.44 -3.64
CA LYS A 238 -11.40 16.55 -4.09
C LYS A 238 -10.28 16.85 -3.10
N GLN A 239 -10.56 16.78 -1.80
CA GLN A 239 -9.54 16.98 -0.76
C GLN A 239 -8.48 15.88 -0.78
N ASN A 240 -8.87 14.62 -1.02
CA ASN A 240 -7.98 13.48 -1.00
C ASN A 240 -7.14 13.34 -2.29
N PHE A 241 -7.77 13.55 -3.45
CA PHE A 241 -7.12 13.33 -4.75
C PHE A 241 -6.70 14.63 -5.48
N GLY A 242 -7.09 15.80 -5.00
CA GLY A 242 -6.77 17.09 -5.59
C GLY A 242 -7.67 17.49 -6.78
N TYR A 243 -8.60 16.63 -7.21
CA TYR A 243 -9.54 16.87 -8.33
C TYR A 243 -10.89 16.23 -8.05
N PRO A 244 -11.97 16.70 -8.73
CA PRO A 244 -13.32 16.16 -8.51
C PRO A 244 -13.49 14.76 -9.11
N PRO A 245 -14.46 13.96 -8.62
CA PRO A 245 -14.76 12.62 -9.14
C PRO A 245 -15.05 12.59 -10.64
N SER A 246 -15.67 13.63 -11.17
CA SER A 246 -15.98 13.77 -12.61
C SER A 246 -14.76 13.86 -13.53
N ALA A 247 -13.59 14.19 -12.98
CA ALA A 247 -12.34 14.28 -13.73
C ALA A 247 -11.54 12.95 -13.77
N GLU A 248 -11.98 11.91 -13.06
CA GLU A 248 -11.23 10.66 -12.95
C GLU A 248 -11.05 9.98 -14.32
N ALA A 249 -12.11 9.85 -15.10
CA ALA A 249 -12.05 9.23 -16.43
C ALA A 249 -11.11 9.98 -17.40
N SER A 250 -11.09 11.32 -17.34
CA SER A 250 -10.21 12.14 -18.18
C SER A 250 -8.73 11.98 -17.80
N LYS A 251 -8.46 11.78 -16.52
CA LYS A 251 -7.09 11.56 -16.02
C LYS A 251 -6.55 10.18 -16.40
N GLU A 252 -7.38 9.15 -16.40
CA GLU A 252 -6.99 7.82 -16.85
C GLU A 252 -6.60 7.85 -18.34
N MET A 253 -7.42 8.47 -19.20
CA MET A 253 -7.07 8.65 -20.63
C MET A 253 -5.76 9.41 -20.82
N SER A 254 -5.48 10.42 -20.00
CA SER A 254 -4.22 11.19 -20.10
C SER A 254 -3.00 10.39 -19.64
N ARG A 255 -3.16 9.43 -18.75
CA ARG A 255 -2.10 8.52 -18.31
C ARG A 255 -1.80 7.46 -19.37
N GLU A 256 -2.82 6.90 -20.04
CA GLU A 256 -2.67 5.93 -21.12
C GLU A 256 -2.00 6.52 -22.36
N ILE A 257 -2.17 7.83 -22.64
CA ILE A 257 -1.53 8.52 -23.77
C ILE A 257 -0.04 8.82 -23.48
N ASN A 258 0.34 8.99 -22.21
CA ASN A 258 1.71 9.34 -21.81
C ASN A 258 2.52 8.15 -21.27
N SER A 259 1.99 6.95 -21.33
CA SER A 259 2.65 5.68 -20.94
C SER A 259 3.08 4.87 -22.17
#